data_ac2e266f837d9cc380df7a822036490d
#
_entry.id   ac2e266f837d9cc380df7a822036490d
#
_cell.length_a   1.000
_cell.length_b   1.000
_cell.length_c   1.000
_cell.angle_alpha   90.00
_cell.angle_beta   90.00
_cell.angle_gamma   90.00
#
_symmetry.space_group_name_H-M   'P 1'
#
loop_
_entity.id
_entity.type
_entity.pdbx_description
1 polymer ?
#
loop_
_entity_poly.entity_id
_entity_poly.type
_entity_poly.pdbx_seq_one_letter_code
_entity_poly.pdbx_strand_id
1 'polypeptide(L)'
;AEELISKGLSYVCFLTSDETREYRGSLKEPGENSPFRETSIEENLTLFRKMKAGGFKEGECVLRAKIDMSSSFMCMRDPTLYRIRFETHHQTNDDWCIYPMYDFAHCLGDAIEGVTHSLCTLEFQDNRRIYNWTLENLDDFNTLNRPYQYEFSRLNLEYATTSKRKLKLLVDNSHVKSWS
;
A
#
# COMPACT_ATOMS: atom_id res chain seq x y z
N ALA A 1 -6.38 -1.84 10.19
CA ALA A 1 -5.43 -0.78 10.58
C ALA A 1 -5.39 -0.59 12.10
N GLU A 2 -6.52 -0.32 12.76
CA GLU A 2 -6.56 -0.12 14.23
C GLU A 2 -5.97 -1.30 15.01
N GLU A 3 -6.14 -2.54 14.53
CA GLU A 3 -5.52 -3.73 15.11
C GLU A 3 -3.99 -3.67 15.08
N LEU A 4 -3.40 -3.29 13.94
CA LEU A 4 -1.93 -3.10 13.84
C LEU A 4 -1.44 -1.98 14.77
N ILE A 5 -2.20 -0.89 14.92
CA ILE A 5 -1.87 0.16 15.88
C ILE A 5 -1.91 -0.39 17.31
N SER A 6 -2.97 -1.13 17.67
CA SER A 6 -3.14 -1.72 19.00
C SER A 6 -2.05 -2.74 19.37
N LYS A 7 -1.46 -3.38 18.36
CA LYS A 7 -0.30 -4.27 18.50
C LYS A 7 1.05 -3.52 18.50
N GLY A 8 1.05 -2.19 18.36
CA GLY A 8 2.27 -1.39 18.26
C GLY A 8 3.04 -1.60 16.94
N LEU A 9 2.35 -2.09 15.90
CA LEU A 9 2.93 -2.44 14.59
C LEU A 9 2.65 -1.39 13.51
N SER A 10 2.04 -0.27 13.88
CA SER A 10 1.87 0.87 12.98
C SER A 10 1.76 2.18 13.76
N TYR A 11 2.09 3.28 13.12
CA TYR A 11 2.12 4.61 13.72
C TYR A 11 1.77 5.69 12.71
N VAL A 12 1.22 6.82 13.18
CA VAL A 12 0.95 8.00 12.37
C VAL A 12 2.22 8.82 12.25
N CYS A 13 2.59 9.15 11.01
CA CYS A 13 3.84 9.84 10.70
C CYS A 13 3.54 11.17 10.01
N PHE A 14 4.14 12.25 10.50
CA PHE A 14 3.98 13.61 9.99
C PHE A 14 5.18 14.08 9.15
N LEU A 15 6.10 13.19 8.80
CA LEU A 15 7.19 13.52 7.88
C LEU A 15 6.62 13.86 6.49
N THR A 16 7.15 14.92 5.90
CA THR A 16 6.91 15.24 4.50
C THR A 16 7.48 14.17 3.57
N SER A 17 7.14 14.23 2.29
CA SER A 17 7.67 13.27 1.29
C SER A 17 9.19 13.33 1.17
N ASP A 18 9.79 14.52 1.31
CA ASP A 18 11.24 14.70 1.20
C ASP A 18 11.96 14.21 2.45
N GLU A 19 11.48 14.58 3.65
CA GLU A 19 11.99 14.03 4.92
C GLU A 19 11.84 12.49 4.95
N THR A 20 10.70 11.96 4.52
CA THR A 20 10.50 10.51 4.42
C THR A 20 11.55 9.84 3.54
N ARG A 21 11.95 10.49 2.44
CA ARG A 21 13.00 9.97 1.54
C ARG A 21 14.36 9.97 2.23
N GLU A 22 14.67 11.00 2.97
CA GLU A 22 15.91 11.10 3.75
C GLU A 22 15.96 10.03 4.84
N TYR A 23 14.94 9.95 5.69
CA TYR A 23 14.86 8.93 6.74
C TYR A 23 14.87 7.49 6.20
N ARG A 24 14.28 7.26 5.03
CA ARG A 24 14.24 5.93 4.42
C ARG A 24 15.60 5.45 3.91
N GLY A 25 16.54 6.35 3.67
CA GLY A 25 17.87 6.04 3.16
C GLY A 25 17.88 5.57 1.72
N SER A 26 18.92 4.84 1.32
CA SER A 26 19.14 4.37 -0.04
C SER A 26 19.32 2.83 -0.07
N LEU A 27 19.54 2.27 -1.27
CA LEU A 27 19.88 0.85 -1.41
C LEU A 27 21.23 0.48 -0.76
N LYS A 28 22.10 1.47 -0.58
CA LYS A 28 23.45 1.28 0.01
C LYS A 28 23.51 1.62 1.47
N GLU A 29 22.60 2.48 1.93
CA GLU A 29 22.57 3.01 3.28
C GLU A 29 21.26 2.62 3.97
N PRO A 30 21.30 2.15 5.22
CA PRO A 30 20.08 1.86 5.97
C PRO A 30 19.28 3.14 6.18
N GLY A 31 17.99 2.98 6.45
CA GLY A 31 17.15 4.08 6.90
C GLY A 31 17.29 4.33 8.39
N GLU A 32 16.79 5.49 8.82
CA GLU A 32 16.70 5.91 10.21
C GLU A 32 15.27 5.90 10.71
N ASN A 33 15.09 5.69 12.00
CA ASN A 33 13.77 5.72 12.60
C ASN A 33 13.16 7.13 12.54
N SER A 34 11.91 7.22 12.09
CA SER A 34 11.16 8.47 12.19
C SER A 34 11.00 8.90 13.65
N PRO A 35 11.04 10.21 13.97
CA PRO A 35 10.78 10.72 15.32
C PRO A 35 9.38 10.36 15.83
N PHE A 36 8.45 10.05 14.95
CA PHE A 36 7.07 9.65 15.28
C PHE A 36 6.91 8.14 15.55
N ARG A 37 7.98 7.36 15.33
CA ARG A 37 7.91 5.88 15.38
C ARG A 37 7.63 5.34 16.79
N GLU A 38 8.00 6.08 17.81
CA GLU A 38 7.82 5.68 19.22
C GLU A 38 6.63 6.39 19.90
N THR A 39 5.73 6.99 19.12
CA THR A 39 4.46 7.52 19.63
C THR A 39 3.64 6.39 20.27
N SER A 40 2.96 6.68 21.39
CA SER A 40 2.18 5.67 22.14
C SER A 40 1.04 5.08 21.31
N ILE A 41 0.58 3.88 21.68
CA ILE A 41 -0.55 3.21 21.01
C ILE A 41 -1.82 4.06 21.10
N GLU A 42 -2.11 4.61 22.27
CA GLU A 42 -3.29 5.43 22.54
C GLU A 42 -3.30 6.71 21.68
N GLU A 43 -2.14 7.34 21.57
CA GLU A 43 -2.01 8.53 20.74
C GLU A 43 -2.13 8.19 19.25
N ASN A 44 -1.51 7.12 18.80
CA ASN A 44 -1.63 6.65 17.41
C ASN A 44 -3.08 6.30 17.03
N LEU A 45 -3.85 5.66 17.92
CA LEU A 45 -5.27 5.40 17.72
C LEU A 45 -6.07 6.69 17.60
N THR A 46 -5.79 7.65 18.46
CA THR A 46 -6.44 8.97 18.44
C THR A 46 -6.13 9.72 17.15
N LEU A 47 -4.87 9.75 16.75
CA LEU A 47 -4.43 10.40 15.51
C LEU A 47 -5.03 9.72 14.27
N PHE A 48 -5.04 8.38 14.21
CA PHE A 48 -5.61 7.64 13.08
C PHE A 48 -7.12 7.84 12.97
N ARG A 49 -7.85 7.87 14.08
CA ARG A 49 -9.29 8.19 14.09
C ARG A 49 -9.54 9.63 13.65
N LYS A 50 -8.68 10.57 14.03
CA LYS A 50 -8.73 11.95 13.54
C LYS A 50 -8.43 12.02 12.03
N MET A 51 -7.47 11.21 11.49
CA MET A 51 -7.28 11.09 10.03
C MET A 51 -8.57 10.65 9.34
N LYS A 52 -9.20 9.58 9.85
CA LYS A 52 -10.46 9.03 9.32
C LYS A 52 -11.60 10.04 9.34
N ALA A 53 -11.65 10.90 10.35
CA ALA A 53 -12.66 11.95 10.50
C ALA A 53 -12.38 13.22 9.67
N GLY A 54 -11.32 13.24 8.84
CA GLY A 54 -10.96 14.40 8.03
C GLY A 54 -10.31 15.54 8.81
N GLY A 55 -9.76 15.26 9.99
CA GLY A 55 -9.14 16.26 10.86
C GLY A 55 -7.73 16.72 10.45
N PHE A 56 -7.20 16.23 9.33
CA PHE A 56 -5.92 16.61 8.75
C PHE A 56 -6.06 16.84 7.25
N LYS A 57 -5.15 17.62 6.66
CA LYS A 57 -5.09 17.88 5.22
C LYS A 57 -4.37 16.75 4.46
N GLU A 58 -4.58 16.69 3.15
CA GLU A 58 -3.80 15.81 2.28
C GLU A 58 -2.29 16.11 2.43
N GLY A 59 -1.50 15.03 2.56
CA GLY A 59 -0.06 15.13 2.73
C GLY A 59 0.42 15.54 4.13
N GLU A 60 -0.47 15.89 5.06
CA GLU A 60 -0.09 16.30 6.41
C GLU A 60 0.41 15.13 7.26
N CYS A 61 -0.20 13.97 7.12
CA CYS A 61 0.26 12.74 7.77
C CYS A 61 -0.19 11.49 7.01
N VAL A 62 0.45 10.37 7.34
CA VAL A 62 0.14 9.04 6.82
C VAL A 62 0.21 8.00 7.94
N LEU A 63 -0.48 6.87 7.78
CA LEU A 63 -0.26 5.70 8.63
C LEU A 63 0.86 4.85 8.03
N ARG A 64 1.89 4.52 8.81
CA ARG A 64 3.01 3.67 8.40
C ARG A 64 3.03 2.38 9.20
N ALA A 65 3.46 1.29 8.57
CA ALA A 65 3.84 0.08 9.28
C ALA A 65 5.12 0.34 10.09
N LYS A 66 5.26 -0.32 11.22
CA LYS A 66 6.46 -0.33 12.08
C LYS A 66 7.17 -1.67 11.90
N ILE A 67 8.10 -1.74 10.92
CA ILE A 67 8.78 -2.98 10.55
C ILE A 67 10.28 -2.87 10.84
N ASP A 68 11.09 -2.48 9.85
CA ASP A 68 12.55 -2.43 9.98
C ASP A 68 13.15 -1.40 9.03
N MET A 69 13.57 -0.27 9.58
CA MET A 69 14.21 0.81 8.80
C MET A 69 15.61 0.44 8.31
N SER A 70 16.24 -0.60 8.86
CA SER A 70 17.55 -1.10 8.42
C SER A 70 17.47 -2.17 7.32
N SER A 71 16.26 -2.62 6.97
CA SER A 71 16.05 -3.69 5.99
C SER A 71 16.75 -3.40 4.66
N SER A 72 17.36 -4.42 4.06
CA SER A 72 17.90 -4.35 2.70
C SER A 72 16.79 -4.18 1.63
N PHE A 73 15.55 -4.53 1.98
CA PHE A 73 14.36 -4.35 1.13
C PHE A 73 13.68 -3.03 1.43
N MET A 74 13.71 -2.11 0.47
CA MET A 74 13.13 -0.78 0.63
C MET A 74 11.63 -0.81 0.97
N CYS A 75 10.89 -1.81 0.48
CA CYS A 75 9.47 -2.01 0.78
C CYS A 75 9.19 -2.38 2.24
N MET A 76 10.20 -2.81 3.02
CA MET A 76 10.09 -3.17 4.44
C MET A 76 10.50 -2.03 5.38
N ARG A 77 11.02 -0.91 4.84
CA ARG A 77 11.40 0.26 5.65
C ARG A 77 10.18 1.12 5.95
N ASP A 78 9.41 0.69 6.94
CA ASP A 78 8.19 1.32 7.44
C ASP A 78 7.29 1.88 6.32
N PRO A 79 6.73 1.01 5.46
CA PRO A 79 5.93 1.44 4.31
C PRO A 79 4.63 2.13 4.75
N THR A 80 4.13 3.03 3.90
CA THR A 80 2.85 3.68 4.10
C THR A 80 1.70 2.69 3.90
N LEU A 81 0.78 2.61 4.88
CA LEU A 81 -0.42 1.77 4.83
C LEU A 81 -1.66 2.56 4.40
N TYR A 82 -1.84 3.78 4.92
CA TYR A 82 -2.94 4.69 4.58
C TYR A 82 -2.44 6.10 4.31
N ARG A 83 -3.11 6.77 3.37
CA ARG A 83 -2.94 8.20 3.10
C ARG A 83 -4.28 8.93 3.15
N ILE A 84 -4.23 10.25 3.36
CA ILE A 84 -5.38 11.13 3.28
C ILE A 84 -5.56 11.56 1.82
N ARG A 85 -6.81 11.48 1.34
CA ARG A 85 -7.19 11.94 0.02
C ARG A 85 -8.67 12.35 0.00
N PHE A 86 -8.96 13.58 -0.35
CA PHE A 86 -10.31 14.11 -0.49
C PHE A 86 -10.75 14.01 -1.95
N GLU A 87 -11.19 12.82 -2.34
CA GLU A 87 -11.76 12.56 -3.68
C GLU A 87 -13.07 11.79 -3.55
N THR A 88 -14.06 12.22 -4.31
CA THR A 88 -15.34 11.52 -4.40
C THR A 88 -15.14 10.15 -5.06
N HIS A 89 -15.48 9.08 -4.35
CA HIS A 89 -15.39 7.72 -4.85
C HIS A 89 -16.70 7.30 -5.50
N HIS A 90 -16.64 6.64 -6.66
CA HIS A 90 -17.82 6.28 -7.47
C HIS A 90 -18.85 5.38 -6.77
N GLN A 91 -18.49 4.66 -5.71
CA GLN A 91 -19.39 3.79 -4.94
C GLN A 91 -19.73 4.37 -3.55
N THR A 92 -18.78 5.00 -2.89
CA THR A 92 -18.90 5.45 -1.49
C THR A 92 -18.96 6.97 -1.37
N ASN A 93 -18.98 7.68 -2.50
CA ASN A 93 -19.01 9.14 -2.53
C ASN A 93 -17.89 9.74 -1.65
N ASP A 94 -18.25 10.63 -0.71
CA ASP A 94 -17.33 11.34 0.19
C ASP A 94 -17.27 10.71 1.60
N ASP A 95 -17.74 9.46 1.76
CA ASP A 95 -17.77 8.78 3.06
C ASP A 95 -16.39 8.55 3.65
N TRP A 96 -15.35 8.50 2.81
CA TRP A 96 -13.97 8.20 3.19
C TRP A 96 -13.01 9.28 2.69
N CYS A 97 -12.16 9.76 3.59
CA CYS A 97 -11.04 10.66 3.26
C CYS A 97 -9.67 10.02 3.49
N ILE A 98 -9.62 8.75 3.88
CA ILE A 98 -8.39 7.96 3.98
C ILE A 98 -8.48 6.74 3.07
N TYR A 99 -7.40 6.45 2.37
CA TYR A 99 -7.33 5.35 1.41
C TYR A 99 -6.12 4.46 1.70
N PRO A 100 -6.30 3.13 1.70
CA PRO A 100 -5.18 2.21 1.85
C PRO A 100 -4.25 2.29 0.64
N MET A 101 -2.97 2.08 0.88
CA MET A 101 -2.01 1.88 -0.20
C MET A 101 -2.19 0.48 -0.79
N TYR A 102 -1.77 0.31 -2.06
CA TYR A 102 -1.95 -0.94 -2.81
C TYR A 102 -1.43 -2.17 -2.05
N ASP A 103 -0.22 -2.11 -1.52
CA ASP A 103 0.41 -3.25 -0.84
C ASP A 103 -0.38 -3.72 0.39
N PHE A 104 -1.09 -2.81 1.05
CA PHE A 104 -1.94 -3.13 2.19
C PHE A 104 -3.34 -3.57 1.76
N ALA A 105 -3.93 -2.94 0.74
CA ALA A 105 -5.27 -3.25 0.27
C ALA A 105 -5.35 -4.59 -0.44
N HIS A 106 -4.35 -4.92 -1.26
CA HIS A 106 -4.33 -6.14 -2.09
C HIS A 106 -4.38 -7.41 -1.25
N CYS A 107 -3.48 -7.57 -0.29
CA CYS A 107 -3.44 -8.76 0.56
C CYS A 107 -4.72 -8.95 1.38
N LEU A 108 -5.31 -7.86 1.87
CA LEU A 108 -6.54 -7.91 2.64
C LEU A 108 -7.77 -8.22 1.76
N GLY A 109 -7.84 -7.63 0.56
CA GLY A 109 -8.88 -7.94 -0.41
C GLY A 109 -8.90 -9.42 -0.75
N ASP A 110 -7.75 -9.97 -1.12
CA ASP A 110 -7.60 -11.39 -1.44
C ASP A 110 -7.98 -12.30 -0.25
N ALA A 111 -7.55 -11.94 0.95
CA ALA A 111 -7.86 -12.72 2.14
C ALA A 111 -9.35 -12.69 2.50
N ILE A 112 -10.00 -11.52 2.40
CA ILE A 112 -11.44 -11.35 2.67
C ILE A 112 -12.29 -12.11 1.63
N GLU A 113 -11.86 -12.08 0.37
CA GLU A 113 -12.55 -12.76 -0.74
C GLU A 113 -12.27 -14.27 -0.80
N GLY A 114 -11.41 -14.79 0.06
CA GLY A 114 -11.08 -16.23 0.11
C GLY A 114 -10.21 -16.69 -1.07
N VAL A 115 -9.47 -15.78 -1.70
CA VAL A 115 -8.48 -16.11 -2.74
C VAL A 115 -7.39 -16.98 -2.14
N THR A 116 -7.02 -18.06 -2.81
CA THR A 116 -5.93 -18.95 -2.38
C THR A 116 -4.60 -18.63 -3.06
N HIS A 117 -4.64 -18.24 -4.33
CA HIS A 117 -3.50 -17.95 -5.18
C HIS A 117 -3.59 -16.52 -5.70
N SER A 118 -2.84 -15.62 -5.10
CA SER A 118 -2.75 -14.21 -5.48
C SER A 118 -1.70 -14.07 -6.58
N LEU A 119 -2.14 -13.81 -7.82
CA LEU A 119 -1.25 -13.79 -8.99
C LEU A 119 -0.84 -12.35 -9.32
N CYS A 120 0.45 -12.12 -9.52
CA CYS A 120 0.98 -10.83 -9.92
C CYS A 120 2.20 -10.97 -10.85
N THR A 121 2.75 -9.84 -11.30
CA THR A 121 3.98 -9.82 -12.10
C THR A 121 5.22 -9.83 -11.22
N LEU A 122 6.38 -10.20 -11.80
CA LEU A 122 7.68 -10.24 -11.09
C LEU A 122 8.08 -8.91 -10.46
N GLU A 123 7.51 -7.81 -10.91
CA GLU A 123 7.74 -6.47 -10.33
C GLU A 123 7.36 -6.40 -8.85
N PHE A 124 6.45 -7.26 -8.39
CA PHE A 124 5.97 -7.32 -7.01
C PHE A 124 6.67 -8.38 -6.15
N GLN A 125 7.75 -8.98 -6.63
CA GLN A 125 8.46 -10.03 -5.90
C GLN A 125 8.92 -9.57 -4.50
N ASP A 126 9.49 -8.37 -4.40
CA ASP A 126 9.89 -7.83 -3.10
C ASP A 126 8.70 -7.49 -2.22
N ASN A 127 7.58 -7.07 -2.81
CA ASN A 127 6.35 -6.70 -2.11
C ASN A 127 5.65 -7.92 -1.45
N ARG A 128 5.97 -9.16 -1.85
CA ARG A 128 5.52 -10.37 -1.15
C ARG A 128 5.86 -10.34 0.35
N ARG A 129 6.92 -9.65 0.74
CA ARG A 129 7.33 -9.51 2.14
C ARG A 129 6.31 -8.72 2.95
N ILE A 130 5.86 -7.59 2.43
CA ILE A 130 4.83 -6.78 3.08
C ILE A 130 3.46 -7.47 3.02
N TYR A 131 3.15 -8.18 1.93
CA TYR A 131 1.97 -9.02 1.80
C TYR A 131 1.89 -10.03 2.94
N ASN A 132 2.94 -10.83 3.13
CA ASN A 132 3.01 -11.82 4.18
C ASN A 132 3.00 -11.17 5.57
N TRP A 133 3.80 -10.12 5.78
CA TRP A 133 3.86 -9.41 7.05
C TRP A 133 2.47 -8.90 7.47
N THR A 134 1.71 -8.34 6.55
CA THR A 134 0.36 -7.83 6.84
C THR A 134 -0.56 -8.95 7.32
N LEU A 135 -0.62 -10.06 6.60
CA LEU A 135 -1.50 -11.19 6.95
C LEU A 135 -1.04 -11.91 8.22
N GLU A 136 0.26 -11.99 8.48
CA GLU A 136 0.83 -12.61 9.69
C GLU A 136 0.52 -11.84 10.97
N ASN A 137 0.32 -10.53 10.86
CA ASN A 137 0.11 -9.65 12.01
C ASN A 137 -1.37 -9.29 12.25
N LEU A 138 -2.29 -9.86 11.48
CA LEU A 138 -3.74 -9.70 11.66
C LEU A 138 -4.36 -11.03 12.06
N ASP A 139 -5.07 -11.04 13.19
CA ASP A 139 -5.55 -12.28 13.83
C ASP A 139 -6.52 -13.07 12.94
N ASP A 140 -7.41 -12.37 12.23
CA ASP A 140 -8.38 -13.00 11.33
C ASP A 140 -7.74 -13.68 10.12
N PHE A 141 -6.52 -13.27 9.72
CA PHE A 141 -5.85 -13.73 8.50
C PHE A 141 -4.58 -14.55 8.75
N ASN A 142 -4.10 -14.61 9.98
CA ASN A 142 -2.95 -15.46 10.33
C ASN A 142 -3.36 -16.93 10.47
N THR A 143 -3.86 -17.50 9.38
CA THR A 143 -4.37 -18.87 9.32
C THR A 143 -3.67 -19.67 8.22
N LEU A 144 -3.82 -21.02 8.27
CA LEU A 144 -3.31 -21.92 7.24
C LEU A 144 -3.97 -21.73 5.86
N ASN A 145 -5.15 -21.09 5.82
CA ASN A 145 -5.92 -20.86 4.60
C ASN A 145 -5.75 -19.46 4.04
N ARG A 146 -4.72 -18.71 4.48
CA ARG A 146 -4.42 -17.39 3.93
C ARG A 146 -3.97 -17.48 2.47
N PRO A 147 -4.22 -16.44 1.66
CA PRO A 147 -3.72 -16.41 0.28
C PRO A 147 -2.19 -16.38 0.24
N TYR A 148 -1.63 -16.95 -0.83
CA TYR A 148 -0.21 -16.88 -1.14
C TYR A 148 0.01 -16.14 -2.46
N GLN A 149 0.99 -15.23 -2.47
CA GLN A 149 1.36 -14.47 -3.66
C GLN A 149 2.31 -15.30 -4.55
N TYR A 150 1.99 -15.35 -5.85
CA TYR A 150 2.80 -15.99 -6.88
C TYR A 150 3.09 -14.99 -8.00
N GLU A 151 4.35 -14.85 -8.35
CA GLU A 151 4.79 -13.93 -9.38
C GLU A 151 5.06 -14.64 -10.69
N PHE A 152 4.64 -14.02 -11.79
CA PHE A 152 4.81 -14.52 -13.14
C PHE A 152 5.57 -13.53 -14.01
N SER A 153 6.35 -14.06 -14.94
CA SER A 153 7.03 -13.27 -15.95
C SER A 153 6.01 -12.58 -16.86
N ARG A 154 6.35 -11.39 -17.33
CA ARG A 154 5.58 -10.70 -18.36
C ARG A 154 5.66 -11.49 -19.67
N LEU A 155 4.50 -11.84 -20.24
CA LEU A 155 4.42 -12.37 -21.58
C LEU A 155 4.62 -11.23 -22.59
N ASN A 156 5.67 -11.32 -23.39
CA ASN A 156 5.92 -10.42 -24.50
C ASN A 156 5.48 -11.11 -25.81
N LEU A 157 4.51 -10.51 -26.49
CA LEU A 157 4.05 -11.01 -27.79
C LEU A 157 4.75 -10.23 -28.90
N GLU A 158 5.33 -10.93 -29.86
CA GLU A 158 5.86 -10.32 -31.09
C GLU A 158 4.69 -9.84 -31.98
N TYR A 159 4.92 -8.74 -32.68
CA TYR A 159 3.93 -8.12 -33.59
C TYR A 159 2.59 -7.72 -32.92
N ALA A 160 2.52 -7.68 -31.61
CA ALA A 160 1.33 -7.27 -30.85
C ALA A 160 1.59 -5.99 -30.05
N THR A 161 0.66 -5.05 -30.12
CA THR A 161 0.68 -3.85 -29.28
C THR A 161 -0.12 -4.09 -28.01
N THR A 162 0.55 -4.23 -26.88
CA THR A 162 -0.08 -4.39 -25.55
C THR A 162 -0.12 -3.07 -24.76
N SER A 163 0.47 -2.01 -25.29
CA SER A 163 0.51 -0.70 -24.64
C SER A 163 -0.87 -0.04 -24.65
N LYS A 164 -1.50 0.12 -23.49
CA LYS A 164 -2.77 0.86 -23.33
C LYS A 164 -2.72 2.26 -23.98
N ARG A 165 -1.58 2.97 -23.86
CA ARG A 165 -1.38 4.29 -24.44
C ARG A 165 -1.40 4.25 -25.97
N LYS A 166 -0.77 3.24 -26.58
CA LYS A 166 -0.79 3.07 -28.05
C LYS A 166 -2.17 2.63 -28.55
N LEU A 167 -2.81 1.72 -27.83
CA LEU A 167 -4.18 1.28 -28.18
C LEU A 167 -5.16 2.46 -28.10
N LYS A 168 -5.02 3.33 -27.09
CA LYS A 168 -5.84 4.53 -26.97
C LYS A 168 -5.76 5.42 -28.22
N LEU A 169 -4.57 5.58 -28.82
CA LEU A 169 -4.39 6.39 -30.04
C LEU A 169 -5.23 5.85 -31.22
N LEU A 170 -5.47 4.53 -31.29
CA LEU A 170 -6.30 3.94 -32.34
C LEU A 170 -7.76 4.37 -32.19
N VAL A 171 -8.24 4.48 -30.96
CA VAL A 171 -9.61 4.97 -30.67
C VAL A 171 -9.68 6.49 -30.89
N ASP A 172 -8.75 7.25 -30.33
CA ASP A 172 -8.72 8.71 -30.43
C ASP A 172 -8.61 9.17 -31.89
N ASN A 173 -7.86 8.45 -32.73
CA ASN A 173 -7.73 8.72 -34.16
C ASN A 173 -8.81 8.07 -35.02
N SER A 174 -9.84 7.52 -34.40
CA SER A 174 -10.97 6.88 -35.10
C SER A 174 -10.59 5.72 -36.05
N HIS A 175 -9.44 5.06 -35.83
CA HIS A 175 -9.08 3.82 -36.53
C HIS A 175 -9.97 2.64 -36.09
N VAL A 176 -10.44 2.67 -34.84
CA VAL A 176 -11.43 1.76 -34.28
C VAL A 176 -12.48 2.56 -33.50
N LYS A 177 -13.72 2.05 -33.43
CA LYS A 177 -14.85 2.81 -32.86
C LYS A 177 -14.85 2.83 -31.32
N SER A 178 -14.32 1.80 -30.70
CA SER A 178 -14.33 1.63 -29.25
C SER A 178 -13.25 0.64 -28.79
N TRP A 179 -13.24 0.34 -27.53
CA TRP A 179 -12.39 -0.67 -26.89
C TRP A 179 -12.96 -2.11 -27.02
N SER A 180 -14.18 -2.24 -27.50
CA SER A 180 -14.89 -3.52 -27.72
C SER A 180 -14.89 -3.89 -29.19
#